data_84d9b8215eaaef027eddc91e9a59cc26
#
_entry.id   84d9b8215eaaef027eddc91e9a59cc26
#
_cell.length_a   1.000
_cell.length_b   1.000
_cell.length_c   1.000
_cell.angle_alpha   90.00
_cell.angle_beta   90.00
_cell.angle_gamma   90.00
#
_symmetry.space_group_name_H-M   'P 1'
#
loop_
_entity.id
_entity.type
_entity.pdbx_description
1 polymer ?
#
loop_
_entity_poly.entity_id
_entity_poly.type
_entity_poly.pdbx_seq_one_letter_code
_entity_poly.pdbx_strand_id
1 'polypeptide(L)'
;MHNVETYMKTKHDLANQLQLLDAYFTLGQRDKAERLSKNIVAQFRDEQQFLKLNCPKSIQYYVDTILDERLFEWAFEIELLTSAIGNYDEILKAFIQTCIMDYKNRVDTKSLVTMSLFETDDEIECIFALTGNIKDTSNVLLSCTIANDEIIEYKLEIRK
;
A
#
# COMPACT_ATOMS: atom_id res chain seq x y z
N MET A 1 -21.91 4.58 1.09
CA MET A 1 -21.92 5.97 1.56
C MET A 1 -20.55 6.61 1.70
N HIS A 2 -19.49 5.84 1.62
CA HIS A 2 -18.13 6.37 1.67
C HIS A 2 -17.65 7.03 0.36
N ASN A 3 -18.38 6.90 -0.72
CA ASN A 3 -17.90 7.28 -2.06
C ASN A 3 -17.63 8.78 -2.25
N VAL A 4 -18.45 9.67 -1.71
CA VAL A 4 -18.27 11.12 -1.87
C VAL A 4 -17.12 11.60 -0.99
N GLU A 5 -17.06 11.16 0.24
CA GLU A 5 -16.00 11.52 1.18
C GLU A 5 -14.63 11.01 0.69
N THR A 6 -14.58 9.78 0.18
CA THR A 6 -13.40 9.23 -0.48
C THR A 6 -12.94 10.07 -1.63
N TYR A 7 -13.87 10.39 -2.51
CA TYR A 7 -13.59 11.20 -3.69
C TYR A 7 -13.02 12.57 -3.29
N MET A 8 -13.65 13.23 -2.34
CA MET A 8 -13.20 14.54 -1.85
C MET A 8 -11.81 14.47 -1.23
N LYS A 9 -11.54 13.45 -0.41
CA LYS A 9 -10.22 13.24 0.22
C LYS A 9 -9.15 12.99 -0.84
N THR A 10 -9.41 12.12 -1.78
CA THR A 10 -8.47 11.81 -2.88
C THR A 10 -8.18 13.07 -3.72
N LYS A 11 -9.19 13.87 -4.01
CA LYS A 11 -9.03 15.13 -4.74
C LYS A 11 -8.23 16.16 -3.94
N HIS A 12 -8.45 16.24 -2.63
CA HIS A 12 -7.69 17.12 -1.75
C HIS A 12 -6.21 16.75 -1.72
N ASP A 13 -5.89 15.47 -1.59
CA ASP A 13 -4.51 15.00 -1.55
C ASP A 13 -3.80 15.23 -2.89
N LEU A 14 -4.48 14.96 -4.00
CA LEU A 14 -3.98 15.26 -5.33
C LEU A 14 -3.76 16.77 -5.53
N ALA A 15 -4.70 17.60 -5.09
CA ALA A 15 -4.57 19.05 -5.17
C ALA A 15 -3.35 19.55 -4.39
N ASN A 16 -3.09 19.02 -3.21
CA ASN A 16 -1.91 19.36 -2.42
C ASN A 16 -0.60 19.00 -3.15
N GLN A 17 -0.53 17.83 -3.77
CA GLN A 17 0.63 17.42 -4.57
C GLN A 17 0.83 18.33 -5.77
N LEU A 18 -0.22 18.68 -6.49
CA LEU A 18 -0.16 19.59 -7.64
C LEU A 18 0.21 21.02 -7.23
N GLN A 19 -0.27 21.50 -6.08
CA GLN A 19 0.12 22.80 -5.55
C GLN A 19 1.60 22.84 -5.19
N LEU A 20 2.14 21.77 -4.59
CA LEU A 20 3.57 21.66 -4.29
C LEU A 20 4.41 21.65 -5.58
N LEU A 21 3.96 20.93 -6.60
CA LEU A 21 4.61 20.89 -7.89
C LEU A 21 4.66 22.28 -8.55
N ASP A 22 3.53 23.01 -8.54
CA ASP A 22 3.42 24.37 -9.03
C ASP A 22 4.35 25.32 -8.27
N ALA A 23 4.42 25.20 -6.94
CA ALA A 23 5.30 25.99 -6.11
C ALA A 23 6.79 25.79 -6.48
N TYR A 24 7.22 24.55 -6.72
CA TYR A 24 8.58 24.27 -7.15
C TYR A 24 8.91 24.92 -8.52
N PHE A 25 7.99 24.87 -9.47
CA PHE A 25 8.16 25.55 -10.76
C PHE A 25 8.25 27.08 -10.58
N THR A 26 7.35 27.65 -9.78
CA THR A 26 7.32 29.10 -9.51
C THR A 26 8.61 29.59 -8.85
N LEU A 27 9.19 28.79 -7.97
CA LEU A 27 10.45 29.11 -7.28
C LEU A 27 11.70 28.79 -8.10
N GLY A 28 11.56 28.32 -9.32
CA GLY A 28 12.67 27.94 -10.18
C GLY A 28 13.41 26.66 -9.75
N GLN A 29 12.82 25.87 -8.87
CA GLN A 29 13.39 24.60 -8.38
C GLN A 29 13.01 23.43 -9.31
N ARG A 30 13.55 23.47 -10.52
CA ARG A 30 13.19 22.56 -11.60
C ARG A 30 13.47 21.08 -11.27
N ASP A 31 14.62 20.80 -10.67
CA ASP A 31 15.01 19.42 -10.33
C ASP A 31 14.07 18.80 -9.29
N LYS A 32 13.62 19.60 -8.32
CA LYS A 32 12.63 19.16 -7.32
C LYS A 32 11.26 18.93 -7.94
N ALA A 33 10.83 19.82 -8.84
CA ALA A 33 9.59 19.68 -9.59
C ALA A 33 9.59 18.39 -10.43
N GLU A 34 10.67 18.13 -11.15
CA GLU A 34 10.79 16.92 -11.97
C GLU A 34 10.76 15.64 -11.14
N ARG A 35 11.48 15.60 -10.02
CA ARG A 35 11.44 14.44 -9.11
C ARG A 35 10.06 14.21 -8.53
N LEU A 36 9.39 15.26 -8.08
CA LEU A 36 8.03 15.15 -7.55
C LEU A 36 7.04 14.65 -8.61
N SER A 37 7.13 15.17 -9.83
CA SER A 37 6.31 14.73 -10.95
C SER A 37 6.48 13.24 -11.24
N LYS A 38 7.71 12.75 -11.30
CA LYS A 38 8.02 11.33 -11.50
C LYS A 38 7.48 10.45 -10.37
N ASN A 39 7.60 10.92 -9.12
CA ASN A 39 7.07 10.19 -7.97
C ASN A 39 5.54 10.11 -8.00
N ILE A 40 4.85 11.18 -8.32
CA ILE A 40 3.40 11.21 -8.46
C ILE A 40 2.95 10.20 -9.54
N VAL A 41 3.56 10.24 -10.70
CA VAL A 41 3.24 9.32 -11.81
C VAL A 41 3.48 7.86 -11.41
N ALA A 42 4.60 7.57 -10.75
CA ALA A 42 4.92 6.21 -10.29
C ALA A 42 3.90 5.70 -9.27
N GLN A 43 3.53 6.49 -8.27
CA GLN A 43 2.53 6.13 -7.26
C GLN A 43 1.18 5.81 -7.89
N PHE A 44 0.69 6.66 -8.79
CA PHE A 44 -0.58 6.43 -9.49
C PHE A 44 -0.55 5.18 -10.36
N ARG A 45 0.55 4.94 -11.07
CA ARG A 45 0.72 3.76 -11.91
C ARG A 45 0.69 2.48 -11.08
N ASP A 46 1.42 2.44 -9.98
CA ASP A 46 1.51 1.26 -9.13
C ASP A 46 0.17 0.99 -8.42
N GLU A 47 -0.49 2.02 -7.93
CA GLU A 47 -1.85 1.90 -7.39
C GLU A 47 -2.85 1.40 -8.43
N GLN A 48 -2.79 1.91 -9.67
CA GLN A 48 -3.65 1.45 -10.75
C GLN A 48 -3.41 -0.03 -11.09
N GLN A 49 -2.19 -0.52 -11.02
CA GLN A 49 -1.92 -1.94 -11.20
C GLN A 49 -2.65 -2.78 -10.16
N PHE A 50 -2.64 -2.36 -8.90
CA PHE A 50 -3.41 -3.01 -7.84
C PHE A 50 -4.93 -2.93 -8.08
N LEU A 51 -5.45 -1.75 -8.40
CA LEU A 51 -6.88 -1.54 -8.62
C LEU A 51 -7.44 -2.29 -9.85
N LYS A 52 -6.59 -2.70 -10.78
CA LYS A 52 -6.96 -3.51 -11.96
C LYS A 52 -6.90 -5.00 -11.72
N LEU A 53 -6.47 -5.46 -10.56
CA LEU A 53 -6.45 -6.88 -10.23
C LEU A 53 -7.88 -7.45 -10.18
N ASN A 54 -8.03 -8.70 -10.52
CA ASN A 54 -9.29 -9.42 -10.37
C ASN A 54 -9.52 -9.87 -8.92
N CYS A 55 -9.40 -8.91 -7.98
CA CYS A 55 -9.50 -9.11 -6.54
C CYS A 55 -10.44 -8.08 -5.90
N PRO A 56 -11.76 -8.15 -6.21
CA PRO A 56 -12.70 -7.12 -5.76
C PRO A 56 -12.79 -6.99 -4.24
N LYS A 57 -12.66 -8.07 -3.49
CA LYS A 57 -12.73 -8.04 -2.03
C LYS A 57 -11.51 -7.37 -1.40
N SER A 58 -10.33 -7.68 -1.90
CA SER A 58 -9.07 -7.06 -1.45
C SER A 58 -9.04 -5.57 -1.80
N ILE A 59 -9.48 -5.20 -3.00
CA ILE A 59 -9.56 -3.81 -3.45
C ILE A 59 -10.56 -3.02 -2.60
N GLN A 60 -11.73 -3.59 -2.31
CA GLN A 60 -12.73 -2.93 -1.46
C GLN A 60 -12.17 -2.70 -0.04
N TYR A 61 -11.49 -3.69 0.52
CA TYR A 61 -10.84 -3.54 1.82
C TYR A 61 -9.80 -2.42 1.82
N TYR A 62 -8.98 -2.35 0.78
CA TYR A 62 -8.01 -1.26 0.62
C TYR A 62 -8.70 0.11 0.59
N VAL A 63 -9.73 0.27 -0.24
CA VAL A 63 -10.48 1.53 -0.36
C VAL A 63 -11.10 1.94 0.98
N ASP A 64 -11.72 1.00 1.69
CA ASP A 64 -12.30 1.26 3.01
C ASP A 64 -11.21 1.66 4.03
N THR A 65 -10.07 1.00 3.98
CA THR A 65 -8.96 1.28 4.90
C THR A 65 -8.35 2.66 4.69
N ILE A 66 -8.14 3.10 3.45
CA ILE A 66 -7.59 4.44 3.18
C ILE A 66 -8.53 5.57 3.59
N LEU A 67 -9.82 5.26 3.75
CA LEU A 67 -10.81 6.20 4.24
C LEU A 67 -10.80 6.33 5.76
N ASP A 68 -10.84 5.19 6.41
CA ASP A 68 -11.04 5.10 7.86
C ASP A 68 -9.73 5.25 8.63
N GLU A 69 -8.61 4.87 8.02
CA GLU A 69 -7.31 4.84 8.68
C GLU A 69 -6.28 5.73 8.00
N ARG A 70 -5.99 6.87 8.63
CA ARG A 70 -4.99 7.84 8.14
C ARG A 70 -3.56 7.56 8.60
N LEU A 71 -3.38 6.53 9.41
CA LEU A 71 -2.08 6.17 9.97
C LEU A 71 -1.12 5.63 8.91
N PHE A 72 -1.65 5.05 7.82
CA PHE A 72 -0.86 4.38 6.80
C PHE A 72 -0.89 5.09 5.45
N GLU A 73 0.29 5.24 4.86
CA GLU A 73 0.45 5.43 3.42
C GLU A 73 0.70 4.08 2.77
N TRP A 74 0.17 3.87 1.57
CA TRP A 74 0.28 2.61 0.86
C TRP A 74 1.19 2.74 -0.36
N ALA A 75 2.06 1.75 -0.55
CA ALA A 75 2.84 1.55 -1.76
C ALA A 75 2.61 0.14 -2.30
N PHE A 76 2.69 -0.03 -3.61
CA PHE A 76 2.44 -1.30 -4.27
C PHE A 76 3.60 -1.65 -5.20
N GLU A 77 3.93 -2.93 -5.24
CA GLU A 77 4.86 -3.53 -6.19
C GLU A 77 4.24 -4.83 -6.71
N ILE A 78 3.85 -4.84 -7.98
CA ILE A 78 3.05 -5.93 -8.53
C ILE A 78 3.72 -6.49 -9.78
N GLU A 79 4.15 -7.74 -9.70
CA GLU A 79 4.76 -8.51 -10.77
C GLU A 79 4.02 -9.84 -10.93
N LEU A 80 2.91 -9.81 -11.64
CA LEU A 80 2.07 -10.99 -11.91
C LEU A 80 2.19 -11.41 -13.36
N LEU A 81 2.26 -12.72 -13.58
CA LEU A 81 2.36 -13.33 -14.91
C LEU A 81 0.98 -13.63 -15.50
N THR A 82 -0.01 -13.90 -14.66
CA THR A 82 -1.36 -14.33 -15.04
C THR A 82 -2.42 -13.62 -14.21
N SER A 83 -3.69 -13.93 -14.44
CA SER A 83 -4.81 -13.48 -13.62
C SER A 83 -5.17 -14.43 -12.47
N ALA A 84 -4.32 -15.41 -12.18
CA ALA A 84 -4.58 -16.44 -11.17
C ALA A 84 -4.84 -15.89 -9.76
N ILE A 85 -4.28 -14.74 -9.42
CA ILE A 85 -4.50 -14.07 -8.12
C ILE A 85 -5.99 -13.89 -7.80
N GLY A 86 -6.84 -13.71 -8.80
CA GLY A 86 -8.28 -13.56 -8.61
C GLY A 86 -8.95 -14.76 -7.94
N ASN A 87 -8.39 -15.96 -8.10
CA ASN A 87 -8.87 -17.17 -7.44
C ASN A 87 -8.59 -17.18 -5.93
N TYR A 88 -7.71 -16.32 -5.46
CA TYR A 88 -7.23 -16.25 -4.08
C TYR A 88 -7.59 -14.93 -3.39
N ASP A 89 -8.57 -14.23 -3.92
CA ASP A 89 -8.97 -12.89 -3.40
C ASP A 89 -9.37 -12.92 -1.91
N GLU A 90 -10.09 -13.95 -1.47
CA GLU A 90 -10.48 -14.08 -0.05
C GLU A 90 -9.27 -14.28 0.87
N ILE A 91 -8.32 -15.11 0.44
CA ILE A 91 -7.09 -15.37 1.19
C ILE A 91 -6.24 -14.11 1.25
N LEU A 92 -6.09 -13.41 0.13
CA LEU A 92 -5.36 -12.16 0.04
C LEU A 92 -5.99 -11.09 0.94
N LYS A 93 -7.31 -10.90 0.87
CA LYS A 93 -8.04 -9.96 1.73
C LYS A 93 -7.81 -10.28 3.20
N ALA A 94 -7.98 -11.54 3.60
CA ALA A 94 -7.80 -11.95 4.98
C ALA A 94 -6.38 -11.68 5.50
N PHE A 95 -5.38 -11.94 4.67
CA PHE A 95 -3.98 -11.66 4.98
C PHE A 95 -3.72 -10.16 5.18
N ILE A 96 -4.14 -9.32 4.23
CA ILE A 96 -3.97 -7.87 4.31
C ILE A 96 -4.68 -7.32 5.56
N GLN A 97 -5.90 -7.76 5.81
CA GLN A 97 -6.69 -7.33 6.97
C GLN A 97 -5.99 -7.70 8.28
N THR A 98 -5.48 -8.91 8.39
CA THR A 98 -4.75 -9.37 9.57
C THR A 98 -3.49 -8.54 9.81
N CYS A 99 -2.74 -8.25 8.75
CA CYS A 99 -1.55 -7.41 8.82
C CYS A 99 -1.88 -5.97 9.26
N ILE A 100 -2.89 -5.36 8.68
CA ILE A 100 -3.29 -3.99 9.04
C ILE A 100 -3.77 -3.91 10.49
N MET A 101 -4.56 -4.87 10.94
CA MET A 101 -5.01 -4.91 12.33
C MET A 101 -3.85 -5.07 13.32
N ASP A 102 -2.84 -5.85 12.97
CA ASP A 102 -1.62 -5.98 13.75
C ASP A 102 -0.79 -4.68 13.73
N TYR A 103 -0.58 -4.10 12.56
CA TYR A 103 0.23 -2.89 12.38
C TYR A 103 -0.33 -1.66 13.09
N LYS A 104 -1.65 -1.53 13.20
CA LYS A 104 -2.29 -0.42 13.93
C LYS A 104 -1.83 -0.31 15.38
N ASN A 105 -1.48 -1.41 15.99
CA ASN A 105 -1.07 -1.46 17.40
C ASN A 105 0.44 -1.23 17.59
N ARG A 106 1.20 -1.10 16.51
CA ARG A 106 2.66 -1.03 16.55
C ARG A 106 3.24 0.34 16.28
N VAL A 107 2.43 1.22 15.71
CA VAL A 107 2.83 2.60 15.41
C VAL A 107 1.77 3.57 15.88
N ASP A 108 2.17 4.80 16.20
CA ASP A 108 1.28 5.90 16.56
C ASP A 108 1.51 7.15 15.70
N THR A 109 2.43 7.06 14.76
CA THR A 109 2.70 8.08 13.76
C THR A 109 2.50 7.52 12.36
N LYS A 110 2.30 8.41 11.39
CA LYS A 110 2.10 8.04 9.99
C LYS A 110 3.26 7.18 9.49
N SER A 111 2.92 6.01 8.96
CA SER A 111 3.87 4.99 8.56
C SER A 111 3.54 4.46 7.16
N LEU A 112 4.54 3.87 6.50
CA LEU A 112 4.37 3.29 5.18
C LEU A 112 4.03 1.80 5.29
N VAL A 113 3.01 1.36 4.56
CA VAL A 113 2.78 -0.06 4.29
C VAL A 113 3.02 -0.35 2.81
N THR A 114 3.79 -1.38 2.54
CA THR A 114 4.12 -1.80 1.18
C THR A 114 3.56 -3.19 0.93
N MET A 115 2.79 -3.33 -0.13
CA MET A 115 2.29 -4.61 -0.59
C MET A 115 3.00 -5.00 -1.88
N SER A 116 3.72 -6.11 -1.83
CA SER A 116 4.43 -6.68 -2.98
C SER A 116 3.77 -8.01 -3.35
N LEU A 117 3.38 -8.15 -4.61
CA LEU A 117 2.83 -9.37 -5.18
C LEU A 117 3.75 -9.87 -6.29
N PHE A 118 4.26 -11.07 -6.13
CA PHE A 118 5.11 -11.73 -7.11
C PHE A 118 4.51 -13.06 -7.52
N GLU A 119 4.54 -13.38 -8.80
CA GLU A 119 4.05 -14.64 -9.32
C GLU A 119 5.16 -15.38 -10.05
N THR A 120 5.31 -16.67 -9.74
CA THR A 120 6.11 -17.62 -10.48
C THR A 120 5.21 -18.66 -11.15
N ASP A 121 5.77 -19.64 -11.84
CA ASP A 121 4.98 -20.69 -12.46
C ASP A 121 4.17 -21.52 -11.45
N ASP A 122 4.69 -21.67 -10.22
CA ASP A 122 4.15 -22.59 -9.22
C ASP A 122 3.43 -21.90 -8.06
N GLU A 123 3.73 -20.62 -7.81
CA GLU A 123 3.23 -19.92 -6.61
C GLU A 123 3.02 -18.43 -6.80
N ILE A 124 2.20 -17.86 -5.92
CA ILE A 124 2.05 -16.43 -5.74
C ILE A 124 2.51 -16.08 -4.33
N GLU A 125 3.38 -15.10 -4.23
CA GLU A 125 3.91 -14.60 -2.98
C GLU A 125 3.38 -13.18 -2.73
N CYS A 126 2.86 -12.94 -1.53
CA CYS A 126 2.50 -11.60 -1.06
C CYS A 126 3.39 -11.24 0.14
N ILE A 127 4.13 -10.15 0.01
CA ILE A 127 4.89 -9.57 1.10
C ILE A 127 4.21 -8.28 1.52
N PHE A 128 3.89 -8.15 2.80
CA PHE A 128 3.25 -6.97 3.36
C PHE A 128 4.11 -6.42 4.48
N ALA A 129 4.70 -5.24 4.27
CA ALA A 129 5.69 -4.65 5.15
C ALA A 129 5.20 -3.33 5.75
N LEU A 130 5.43 -3.15 7.04
CA LEU A 130 5.29 -1.88 7.75
C LEU A 130 6.67 -1.26 7.92
N THR A 131 6.83 -0.01 7.49
CA THR A 131 8.06 0.76 7.67
C THR A 131 7.75 2.07 8.38
N GLY A 132 8.47 2.36 9.46
CA GLY A 132 8.27 3.57 10.24
C GLY A 132 8.89 3.49 11.63
N ASN A 133 8.37 4.25 12.55
CA ASN A 133 8.78 4.21 13.94
C ASN A 133 7.96 3.18 14.71
N ILE A 134 8.44 1.96 14.74
CA ILE A 134 7.77 0.81 15.34
C ILE A 134 8.08 0.76 16.83
N LYS A 135 7.03 0.85 17.65
CA LYS A 135 7.16 0.91 19.12
C LYS A 135 7.10 -0.45 19.79
N ASP A 136 6.41 -1.41 19.18
CA ASP A 136 6.26 -2.76 19.70
C ASP A 136 6.62 -3.78 18.62
N THR A 137 7.66 -4.56 18.88
CA THR A 137 8.14 -5.65 18.02
C THR A 137 7.85 -7.03 18.61
N SER A 138 7.09 -7.10 19.70
CA SER A 138 6.72 -8.34 20.36
C SER A 138 5.48 -9.00 19.72
N ASN A 139 5.30 -10.29 19.99
CA ASN A 139 4.12 -11.06 19.59
C ASN A 139 3.76 -10.93 18.09
N VAL A 140 4.76 -10.99 17.23
CA VAL A 140 4.57 -10.96 15.78
C VAL A 140 3.78 -12.18 15.29
N LEU A 141 3.11 -12.04 14.15
CA LEU A 141 2.39 -13.15 13.51
C LEU A 141 3.37 -14.24 13.04
N LEU A 142 2.85 -15.47 12.89
CA LEU A 142 3.66 -16.62 12.45
C LEU A 142 4.27 -16.43 11.04
N SER A 143 3.64 -15.60 10.21
CA SER A 143 4.12 -15.26 8.87
C SER A 143 5.27 -14.24 8.85
N CYS A 144 5.78 -13.84 10.01
CA CYS A 144 6.82 -12.83 10.13
C CYS A 144 8.14 -13.30 9.53
N THR A 145 8.72 -12.46 8.69
CA THR A 145 10.06 -12.67 8.10
C THR A 145 11.10 -11.70 8.65
N ILE A 146 10.68 -10.47 8.99
CA ILE A 146 11.52 -9.43 9.58
C ILE A 146 10.73 -8.73 10.67
N ALA A 147 11.38 -8.47 11.82
CA ALA A 147 10.80 -7.64 12.88
C ALA A 147 11.90 -6.88 13.62
N ASN A 148 11.91 -5.56 13.50
CA ASN A 148 12.75 -4.64 14.26
C ASN A 148 12.03 -3.29 14.41
N ASP A 149 12.71 -2.30 14.99
CA ASP A 149 12.15 -0.98 15.27
C ASP A 149 11.92 -0.09 14.02
N GLU A 150 12.38 -0.53 12.86
CA GLU A 150 12.22 0.18 11.58
C GLU A 150 11.26 -0.52 10.62
N ILE A 151 11.19 -1.86 10.67
CA ILE A 151 10.40 -2.65 9.73
C ILE A 151 9.84 -3.92 10.38
N ILE A 152 8.57 -4.22 10.07
CA ILE A 152 7.97 -5.54 10.28
C ILE A 152 7.40 -6.02 8.95
N GLU A 153 7.74 -7.25 8.59
CA GLU A 153 7.35 -7.85 7.33
C GLU A 153 6.64 -9.19 7.55
N TYR A 154 5.50 -9.36 6.92
CA TYR A 154 4.75 -10.60 6.87
C TYR A 154 4.67 -11.12 5.45
N LYS A 155 4.70 -12.43 5.30
CA LYS A 155 4.72 -13.11 4.00
C LYS A 155 3.60 -14.16 3.90
N LEU A 156 2.88 -14.14 2.78
CA LEU A 156 1.91 -15.15 2.38
C LEU A 156 2.41 -15.84 1.12
N GLU A 157 2.47 -17.17 1.16
CA GLU A 157 2.78 -18.01 0.01
C GLU A 157 1.53 -18.79 -0.40
N ILE A 158 1.14 -18.69 -1.66
CA ILE A 158 0.00 -19.39 -2.25
C ILE A 158 0.52 -20.28 -3.36
N ARG A 159 0.37 -21.59 -3.19
CA ARG A 159 0.67 -22.56 -4.27
C ARG A 159 -0.50 -22.64 -5.21
N LYS A 160 -0.19 -22.58 -6.52
CA LYS A 160 -1.20 -22.66 -7.57
C LYS A 160 -1.63 -24.10 -7.88
#